data_4ca957c2a34e2fd78a6622a57ac7333f
#
_entry.id   4ca957c2a34e2fd78a6622a57ac7333f
#
_cell.length_a   1.000
_cell.length_b   1.000
_cell.length_c   1.000
_cell.angle_alpha   90.00
_cell.angle_beta   90.00
_cell.angle_gamma   90.00
#
_symmetry.space_group_name_H-M   'P 1'
#
loop_
_entity.id
_entity.type
_entity.pdbx_description
1 polymer ?
#
loop_
_entity_poly.entity_id
_entity_poly.type
_entity_poly.pdbx_seq_one_letter_code
_entity_poly.pdbx_strand_id
1 'polypeptide(L)'
;IDEVDWNIDENIVDEKRCVVLDYTNNSNCTIVDFELSFKAKNDITDKEKEKFYQDIQKSFEFSDDDMSELKEKEISMSTGSERVVNPGESVDKVRCYYYSGYYYLNDISHYNLMQIDIATIKYISDGNVYTEYYDFISKKYSTEDKTEKAVQWSNYDIGNEVDKPEAEMIKVDLDDEDLFKFDVCGMSKDQYDQYVDACKEKGFTDEKNQKDDRYSANNEQ
;
A
#
# COMPACT_ATOMS: atom_id res chain seq x y z
N ILE A 1 -12.67 -2.95 11.03
CA ILE A 1 -13.22 -2.94 9.65
C ILE A 1 -14.61 -2.30 9.60
N ASP A 2 -15.38 -2.35 10.70
CA ASP A 2 -16.76 -1.85 10.74
C ASP A 2 -16.89 -0.33 10.50
N GLU A 3 -15.81 0.42 10.65
CA GLU A 3 -15.72 1.87 10.42
C GLU A 3 -15.03 2.22 9.10
N VAL A 4 -14.82 1.26 8.21
CA VAL A 4 -14.31 1.48 6.86
C VAL A 4 -15.36 1.00 5.86
N ASP A 5 -15.96 1.94 5.14
CA ASP A 5 -16.82 1.61 4.01
C ASP A 5 -15.95 1.28 2.81
N TRP A 6 -16.16 0.14 2.18
CA TRP A 6 -15.38 -0.27 1.03
C TRP A 6 -16.23 -0.98 -0.02
N ASN A 7 -15.81 -0.88 -1.27
CA ASN A 7 -16.43 -1.53 -2.41
C ASN A 7 -15.39 -2.00 -3.42
N ILE A 8 -15.64 -3.14 -4.04
CA ILE A 8 -14.83 -3.64 -5.16
C ILE A 8 -15.70 -3.60 -6.42
N ASP A 9 -15.20 -2.96 -7.48
CA ASP A 9 -15.89 -2.82 -8.74
C ASP A 9 -14.92 -2.78 -9.92
N GLU A 10 -15.46 -2.81 -11.14
CA GLU A 10 -14.69 -2.67 -12.36
C GLU A 10 -14.61 -1.20 -12.78
N ASN A 11 -13.41 -0.73 -13.12
CA ASN A 11 -13.16 0.64 -13.57
C ASN A 11 -12.11 0.71 -14.68
N ILE A 12 -11.93 1.86 -15.28
CA ILE A 12 -10.83 2.16 -16.21
C ILE A 12 -9.79 2.98 -15.45
N VAL A 13 -8.56 2.44 -15.35
CA VAL A 13 -7.40 3.10 -14.75
C VAL A 13 -6.27 3.07 -15.77
N ASP A 14 -5.71 4.25 -16.11
CA ASP A 14 -4.68 4.41 -17.16
C ASP A 14 -5.06 3.71 -18.48
N GLU A 15 -6.30 3.96 -18.94
CA GLU A 15 -6.86 3.40 -20.18
C GLU A 15 -7.03 1.86 -20.17
N LYS A 16 -6.85 1.21 -19.03
CA LYS A 16 -6.97 -0.25 -18.88
C LYS A 16 -8.14 -0.59 -17.98
N ARG A 17 -8.86 -1.66 -18.33
CA ARG A 17 -9.87 -2.24 -17.46
C ARG A 17 -9.19 -2.87 -16.25
N CYS A 18 -9.63 -2.51 -15.05
CA CYS A 18 -9.12 -3.03 -13.79
C CYS A 18 -10.29 -3.28 -12.83
N VAL A 19 -10.13 -4.26 -11.97
CA VAL A 19 -10.92 -4.36 -10.74
C VAL A 19 -10.24 -3.51 -9.68
N VAL A 20 -10.99 -2.67 -9.00
CA VAL A 20 -10.49 -1.66 -8.07
C VAL A 20 -11.24 -1.71 -6.75
N LEU A 21 -10.54 -1.32 -5.70
CA LEU A 21 -11.07 -1.01 -4.39
C LEU A 21 -11.27 0.50 -4.28
N ASP A 22 -12.45 0.91 -3.84
CA ASP A 22 -12.75 2.23 -3.32
C ASP A 22 -13.06 2.09 -1.83
N TYR A 23 -12.57 2.99 -0.98
CA TYR A 23 -12.89 2.96 0.45
C TYR A 23 -12.93 4.33 1.08
N THR A 24 -13.69 4.46 2.19
CA THR A 24 -13.83 5.67 2.99
C THR A 24 -13.52 5.34 4.44
N ASN A 25 -12.67 6.15 5.06
CA ASN A 25 -12.38 6.08 6.48
C ASN A 25 -13.47 6.79 7.29
N ASN A 26 -14.39 6.05 7.88
CA ASN A 26 -15.41 6.59 8.78
C ASN A 26 -15.01 6.48 10.26
N SER A 27 -13.78 6.03 10.56
CA SER A 27 -13.27 5.98 11.92
C SER A 27 -12.85 7.37 12.43
N ASN A 28 -12.48 7.45 13.68
CA ASN A 28 -11.92 8.65 14.30
C ASN A 28 -10.37 8.66 14.31
N CYS A 29 -9.73 7.67 13.67
CA CYS A 29 -8.28 7.54 13.57
C CYS A 29 -7.82 7.78 12.12
N THR A 30 -6.61 8.29 11.94
CA THR A 30 -5.98 8.36 10.62
C THR A 30 -5.51 6.96 10.21
N ILE A 31 -6.02 6.45 9.08
CA ILE A 31 -5.56 5.20 8.48
C ILE A 31 -4.32 5.51 7.64
N VAL A 32 -3.28 4.67 7.75
CA VAL A 32 -2.03 4.81 6.99
C VAL A 32 -1.77 3.63 6.06
N ASP A 33 -2.51 2.55 6.23
CA ASP A 33 -2.50 1.39 5.34
C ASP A 33 -3.83 0.64 5.47
N PHE A 34 -4.41 0.27 4.34
CA PHE A 34 -5.60 -0.56 4.28
C PHE A 34 -5.44 -1.61 3.19
N GLU A 35 -5.45 -2.88 3.59
CA GLU A 35 -5.33 -4.01 2.68
C GLU A 35 -6.49 -4.98 2.84
N LEU A 36 -6.91 -5.56 1.73
CA LEU A 36 -7.84 -6.68 1.68
C LEU A 36 -7.18 -7.85 0.94
N SER A 37 -7.21 -9.03 1.54
CA SER A 37 -6.83 -10.28 0.91
C SER A 37 -8.07 -11.14 0.63
N PHE A 38 -7.99 -11.89 -0.45
CA PHE A 38 -9.06 -12.76 -0.91
C PHE A 38 -8.49 -14.11 -1.29
N LYS A 39 -9.24 -15.17 -1.05
CA LYS A 39 -8.92 -16.52 -1.48
C LYS A 39 -10.08 -17.13 -2.26
N ALA A 40 -9.77 -18.17 -3.00
CA ALA A 40 -10.78 -18.91 -3.75
C ALA A 40 -11.90 -19.42 -2.85
N LYS A 41 -13.16 -19.31 -3.31
CA LYS A 41 -14.28 -19.96 -2.67
C LYS A 41 -14.10 -21.48 -2.67
N ASN A 42 -14.57 -22.16 -1.65
CA ASN A 42 -14.44 -23.63 -1.53
C ASN A 42 -15.29 -24.41 -2.55
N ASP A 43 -16.27 -23.79 -3.16
CA ASP A 43 -17.23 -24.38 -4.10
C ASP A 43 -16.95 -24.07 -5.56
N ILE A 44 -15.77 -23.50 -5.88
CA ILE A 44 -15.34 -23.26 -7.27
C ILE A 44 -15.21 -24.62 -7.98
N THR A 45 -15.89 -24.74 -9.12
CA THR A 45 -15.83 -25.94 -9.97
C THR A 45 -14.53 -26.03 -10.74
N ASP A 46 -14.13 -27.24 -11.13
CA ASP A 46 -12.93 -27.44 -11.96
C ASP A 46 -13.03 -26.69 -13.30
N LYS A 47 -14.23 -26.54 -13.85
CA LYS A 47 -14.46 -25.77 -15.07
C LYS A 47 -14.20 -24.27 -14.88
N GLU A 48 -14.59 -23.70 -13.73
CA GLU A 48 -14.33 -22.31 -13.41
C GLU A 48 -12.84 -22.06 -13.15
N LYS A 49 -12.15 -22.98 -12.46
CA LYS A 49 -10.70 -22.92 -12.28
C LYS A 49 -9.96 -22.99 -13.63
N GLU A 50 -10.36 -23.91 -14.49
CA GLU A 50 -9.73 -24.04 -15.80
C GLU A 50 -9.92 -22.76 -16.64
N LYS A 51 -11.14 -22.19 -16.64
CA LYS A 51 -11.41 -20.92 -17.33
C LYS A 51 -10.57 -19.79 -16.74
N PHE A 52 -10.49 -19.64 -15.43
CA PHE A 52 -9.66 -18.66 -14.75
C PHE A 52 -8.20 -18.72 -15.22
N TYR A 53 -7.61 -19.93 -15.25
CA TYR A 53 -6.23 -20.09 -15.69
C TYR A 53 -6.03 -19.79 -17.19
N GLN A 54 -6.99 -20.16 -18.05
CA GLN A 54 -6.94 -19.83 -19.48
C GLN A 54 -7.03 -18.33 -19.70
N ASP A 55 -7.88 -17.63 -18.97
CA ASP A 55 -8.05 -16.17 -19.09
C ASP A 55 -6.77 -15.45 -18.62
N ILE A 56 -6.14 -15.86 -17.54
CA ILE A 56 -4.85 -15.32 -17.06
C ILE A 56 -3.74 -15.58 -18.08
N GLN A 57 -3.59 -16.82 -18.54
CA GLN A 57 -2.58 -17.18 -19.53
C GLN A 57 -2.66 -16.30 -20.76
N LYS A 58 -3.88 -16.11 -21.26
CA LYS A 58 -4.14 -15.26 -22.42
C LYS A 58 -3.89 -13.78 -22.16
N SER A 59 -4.29 -13.28 -20.98
CA SER A 59 -4.20 -11.85 -20.66
C SER A 59 -2.77 -11.38 -20.44
N PHE A 60 -1.91 -12.25 -19.91
CA PHE A 60 -0.53 -11.93 -19.55
C PHE A 60 0.51 -12.67 -20.38
N GLU A 61 0.06 -13.39 -21.42
CA GLU A 61 0.91 -14.14 -22.35
C GLU A 61 1.89 -15.12 -21.64
N PHE A 62 1.41 -15.75 -20.55
CA PHE A 62 2.22 -16.69 -19.79
C PHE A 62 2.56 -17.95 -20.58
N SER A 63 3.81 -18.42 -20.43
CA SER A 63 4.24 -19.71 -20.94
C SER A 63 3.56 -20.88 -20.19
N ASP A 64 3.65 -22.08 -20.76
CA ASP A 64 3.14 -23.28 -20.08
C ASP A 64 3.89 -23.58 -18.77
N ASP A 65 5.18 -23.22 -18.70
CA ASP A 65 6.00 -23.36 -17.48
C ASP A 65 5.52 -22.40 -16.40
N ASP A 66 5.30 -21.11 -16.73
CA ASP A 66 4.74 -20.11 -15.79
C ASP A 66 3.36 -20.56 -15.28
N MET A 67 2.53 -21.08 -16.17
CA MET A 67 1.20 -21.58 -15.79
C MET A 67 1.26 -22.83 -14.92
N SER A 68 2.27 -23.66 -15.09
CA SER A 68 2.49 -24.83 -14.24
C SER A 68 2.79 -24.40 -12.79
N GLU A 69 3.72 -23.45 -12.62
CA GLU A 69 4.03 -22.88 -11.31
C GLU A 69 2.83 -22.16 -10.66
N LEU A 70 2.03 -21.45 -11.48
CA LEU A 70 0.87 -20.72 -11.02
C LEU A 70 -0.22 -21.66 -10.48
N LYS A 71 -0.44 -22.79 -11.16
CA LYS A 71 -1.43 -23.81 -10.77
C LYS A 71 -1.09 -24.55 -9.47
N GLU A 72 0.16 -24.52 -9.05
CA GLU A 72 0.58 -25.05 -7.74
C GLU A 72 0.23 -24.14 -6.57
N LYS A 73 -0.02 -22.86 -6.85
CA LYS A 73 -0.38 -21.86 -5.83
C LYS A 73 -1.90 -21.83 -5.59
N GLU A 74 -2.29 -21.56 -4.36
CA GLU A 74 -3.70 -21.26 -4.06
C GLU A 74 -4.12 -19.98 -4.81
N ILE A 75 -5.28 -20.01 -5.48
CA ILE A 75 -5.83 -18.84 -6.16
C ILE A 75 -6.15 -17.79 -5.10
N SER A 76 -5.47 -16.65 -5.18
CA SER A 76 -5.63 -15.55 -4.26
C SER A 76 -5.60 -14.20 -4.99
N MET A 77 -6.10 -13.18 -4.33
CA MET A 77 -6.03 -11.80 -4.77
C MET A 77 -5.76 -10.91 -3.58
N SER A 78 -5.22 -9.74 -3.84
CA SER A 78 -5.03 -8.69 -2.85
C SER A 78 -5.29 -7.31 -3.44
N THR A 79 -5.62 -6.39 -2.59
CA THR A 79 -5.67 -4.96 -2.90
C THR A 79 -5.30 -4.20 -1.65
N GLY A 80 -4.68 -3.03 -1.79
CA GLY A 80 -4.32 -2.23 -0.65
C GLY A 80 -3.67 -0.91 -1.04
N SER A 81 -3.64 -0.02 -0.09
CA SER A 81 -3.11 1.33 -0.27
C SER A 81 -2.39 1.80 0.99
N GLU A 82 -1.08 1.97 0.90
CA GLU A 82 -0.27 2.67 1.88
C GLU A 82 -0.44 4.19 1.67
N ARG A 83 -1.52 4.76 2.19
CA ARG A 83 -1.83 6.19 2.11
C ARG A 83 -2.36 6.70 3.43
N VAL A 84 -2.03 7.95 3.76
CA VAL A 84 -2.68 8.67 4.85
C VAL A 84 -4.10 9.02 4.43
N VAL A 85 -5.07 8.51 5.17
CA VAL A 85 -6.51 8.74 4.94
C VAL A 85 -7.13 9.18 6.25
N ASN A 86 -7.40 10.48 6.35
CA ASN A 86 -7.97 11.07 7.55
C ASN A 86 -9.44 10.69 7.74
N PRO A 87 -10.00 10.86 8.96
CA PRO A 87 -11.41 10.68 9.20
C PRO A 87 -12.30 11.41 8.18
N GLY A 88 -13.19 10.68 7.52
CA GLY A 88 -14.10 11.17 6.49
C GLY A 88 -13.51 11.25 5.08
N GLU A 89 -12.23 10.98 4.89
CA GLU A 89 -11.59 10.94 3.57
C GLU A 89 -11.81 9.60 2.86
N SER A 90 -11.71 9.64 1.53
CA SER A 90 -11.88 8.48 0.66
C SER A 90 -10.67 8.30 -0.25
N VAL A 91 -10.41 7.05 -0.58
CA VAL A 91 -9.45 6.65 -1.61
C VAL A 91 -10.21 5.86 -2.66
N ASP A 92 -9.99 6.16 -3.92
CA ASP A 92 -10.63 5.52 -5.05
C ASP A 92 -9.62 4.87 -5.99
N LYS A 93 -10.09 3.91 -6.75
CA LYS A 93 -9.38 3.24 -7.85
C LYS A 93 -8.05 2.58 -7.45
N VAL A 94 -7.97 2.03 -6.24
CA VAL A 94 -6.86 1.18 -5.84
C VAL A 94 -6.97 -0.15 -6.57
N ARG A 95 -5.96 -0.48 -7.38
CA ARG A 95 -6.00 -1.71 -8.18
C ARG A 95 -5.99 -2.97 -7.33
N CYS A 96 -6.78 -3.94 -7.74
CA CYS A 96 -6.68 -5.31 -7.23
C CYS A 96 -5.68 -6.11 -8.09
N TYR A 97 -4.98 -7.04 -7.44
CA TYR A 97 -3.92 -7.81 -8.07
C TYR A 97 -4.17 -9.31 -7.87
N TYR A 98 -3.74 -10.10 -8.88
CA TYR A 98 -3.64 -11.54 -8.72
C TYR A 98 -2.43 -11.88 -7.85
N TYR A 99 -2.58 -12.83 -6.95
CA TYR A 99 -1.50 -13.37 -6.11
C TYR A 99 -0.71 -12.28 -5.36
N SER A 100 0.59 -12.20 -5.61
CA SER A 100 1.52 -11.33 -4.89
C SER A 100 1.75 -9.95 -5.53
N GLY A 101 0.81 -9.46 -6.36
CA GLY A 101 0.81 -8.04 -6.70
C GLY A 101 1.58 -7.59 -7.95
N TYR A 102 1.99 -8.51 -8.84
CA TYR A 102 2.61 -8.11 -10.12
C TYR A 102 1.58 -7.87 -11.23
N TYR A 103 0.48 -8.60 -11.24
CA TYR A 103 -0.52 -8.60 -12.31
C TYR A 103 -1.85 -8.11 -11.76
N TYR A 104 -2.31 -6.95 -12.26
CA TYR A 104 -3.58 -6.39 -11.83
C TYR A 104 -4.77 -7.20 -12.35
N LEU A 105 -5.79 -7.30 -11.51
CA LEU A 105 -7.04 -7.97 -11.84
C LEU A 105 -7.80 -7.17 -12.90
N ASN A 106 -8.07 -7.79 -14.06
CA ASN A 106 -8.65 -7.12 -15.22
C ASN A 106 -10.05 -7.65 -15.60
N ASP A 107 -10.59 -8.59 -14.85
CA ASP A 107 -11.92 -9.19 -15.08
C ASP A 107 -12.64 -9.40 -13.75
N ILE A 108 -13.74 -8.68 -13.57
CA ILE A 108 -14.57 -8.77 -12.37
C ILE A 108 -15.15 -10.19 -12.15
N SER A 109 -15.28 -10.99 -13.22
CA SER A 109 -15.73 -12.38 -13.07
C SER A 109 -14.78 -13.23 -12.26
N HIS A 110 -13.47 -12.91 -12.26
CA HIS A 110 -12.48 -13.57 -11.44
C HIS A 110 -12.63 -13.20 -9.95
N TYR A 111 -12.97 -11.93 -9.66
CA TYR A 111 -13.31 -11.52 -8.30
C TYR A 111 -14.51 -12.28 -7.76
N ASN A 112 -15.51 -12.57 -8.60
CA ASN A 112 -16.69 -13.33 -8.21
C ASN A 112 -16.39 -14.78 -7.78
N LEU A 113 -15.21 -15.32 -8.13
CA LEU A 113 -14.74 -16.64 -7.66
C LEU A 113 -14.09 -16.57 -6.27
N MET A 114 -13.86 -15.37 -5.75
CA MET A 114 -13.17 -15.18 -4.48
C MET A 114 -14.12 -14.94 -3.34
N GLN A 115 -13.66 -15.26 -2.16
CA GLN A 115 -14.21 -14.80 -0.89
C GLN A 115 -13.16 -13.97 -0.18
N ILE A 116 -13.61 -12.94 0.52
CA ILE A 116 -12.70 -12.15 1.33
C ILE A 116 -12.16 -13.00 2.47
N ASP A 117 -10.87 -12.83 2.76
CA ASP A 117 -10.15 -13.58 3.78
C ASP A 117 -9.82 -12.69 4.98
N ILE A 118 -8.89 -11.75 4.79
CA ILE A 118 -8.41 -10.88 5.86
C ILE A 118 -8.44 -9.42 5.39
N ALA A 119 -8.86 -8.52 6.28
CA ALA A 119 -8.52 -7.10 6.20
C ALA A 119 -7.37 -6.78 7.15
N THR A 120 -6.40 -6.00 6.68
CA THR A 120 -5.34 -5.41 7.48
C THR A 120 -5.52 -3.91 7.50
N ILE A 121 -5.52 -3.32 8.69
CA ILE A 121 -5.64 -1.85 8.85
C ILE A 121 -4.49 -1.40 9.73
N LYS A 122 -3.69 -0.43 9.22
CA LYS A 122 -2.74 0.30 10.06
C LYS A 122 -3.28 1.70 10.29
N TYR A 123 -3.31 2.12 11.53
CA TYR A 123 -3.84 3.42 11.91
C TYR A 123 -2.99 4.08 12.99
N ILE A 124 -3.04 5.42 13.04
CA ILE A 124 -2.35 6.22 14.04
C ILE A 124 -3.28 6.48 15.22
N SER A 125 -2.79 6.17 16.42
CA SER A 125 -3.40 6.57 17.69
C SER A 125 -2.32 6.91 18.71
N ASP A 126 -2.49 8.00 19.44
CA ASP A 126 -1.55 8.47 20.49
C ASP A 126 -0.07 8.51 20.03
N GLY A 127 0.15 8.89 18.75
CA GLY A 127 1.47 9.01 18.14
C GLY A 127 2.18 7.68 17.86
N ASN A 128 1.44 6.57 17.83
CA ASN A 128 1.92 5.26 17.42
C ASN A 128 1.08 4.70 16.29
N VAL A 129 1.69 3.84 15.46
CA VAL A 129 1.00 3.05 14.44
C VAL A 129 0.62 1.71 15.05
N TYR A 130 -0.63 1.35 14.93
CA TYR A 130 -1.18 0.07 15.33
C TYR A 130 -1.58 -0.72 14.09
N THR A 131 -1.38 -2.04 14.12
CA THR A 131 -1.86 -2.95 13.10
C THR A 131 -2.97 -3.81 13.66
N GLU A 132 -4.11 -3.81 12.98
CA GLU A 132 -5.27 -4.63 13.30
C GLU A 132 -5.64 -5.50 12.09
N TYR A 133 -5.97 -6.74 12.36
CA TYR A 133 -6.44 -7.70 11.38
C TYR A 133 -7.89 -8.08 11.68
N TYR A 134 -8.70 -8.22 10.63
CA TYR A 134 -10.00 -8.81 10.72
C TYR A 134 -10.10 -10.03 9.81
N ASP A 135 -10.30 -11.21 10.40
CA ASP A 135 -10.54 -12.46 9.69
C ASP A 135 -12.06 -12.59 9.40
N PHE A 136 -12.43 -12.51 8.14
CA PHE A 136 -13.83 -12.55 7.70
C PHE A 136 -14.47 -13.94 7.86
N ILE A 137 -13.68 -15.00 7.95
CA ILE A 137 -14.18 -16.38 8.09
C ILE A 137 -14.51 -16.67 9.54
N SER A 138 -13.57 -16.39 10.44
CA SER A 138 -13.79 -16.58 11.88
C SER A 138 -14.55 -15.42 12.53
N LYS A 139 -14.68 -14.29 11.83
CA LYS A 139 -15.25 -13.01 12.31
C LYS A 139 -14.58 -12.52 13.60
N LYS A 140 -13.25 -12.54 13.59
CA LYS A 140 -12.44 -12.14 14.75
C LYS A 140 -11.44 -11.07 14.38
N TYR A 141 -11.29 -10.14 15.31
CA TYR A 141 -10.18 -9.19 15.33
C TYR A 141 -8.96 -9.79 16.01
N SER A 142 -7.79 -9.38 15.55
CA SER A 142 -6.51 -9.58 16.21
C SER A 142 -5.61 -8.38 15.95
N THR A 143 -4.65 -8.13 16.83
CA THR A 143 -3.71 -7.01 16.73
C THR A 143 -2.30 -7.53 16.82
N GLU A 144 -1.34 -6.78 16.27
CA GLU A 144 0.07 -7.03 16.56
C GLU A 144 0.40 -6.53 17.97
N ASP A 145 1.23 -7.28 18.69
CA ASP A 145 1.72 -6.87 20.03
C ASP A 145 2.71 -5.70 19.94
N LYS A 146 3.31 -5.48 18.76
CA LYS A 146 4.33 -4.45 18.53
C LYS A 146 3.71 -3.25 17.85
N THR A 147 3.90 -2.09 18.48
CA THR A 147 3.55 -0.79 17.86
C THR A 147 4.82 -0.06 17.43
N GLU A 148 4.71 0.78 16.42
CA GLU A 148 5.78 1.65 15.94
C GLU A 148 5.42 3.11 16.18
N LYS A 149 6.44 3.98 16.33
CA LYS A 149 6.19 5.42 16.38
C LYS A 149 5.72 5.90 15.01
N ALA A 150 4.64 6.68 14.97
CA ALA A 150 4.14 7.29 13.74
C ALA A 150 5.17 8.27 13.16
N VAL A 151 5.90 8.97 14.01
CA VAL A 151 6.95 9.90 13.60
C VAL A 151 8.30 9.39 14.08
N GLN A 152 9.05 8.76 13.16
CA GLN A 152 10.42 8.31 13.37
C GLN A 152 11.41 9.39 12.91
N TRP A 153 12.63 9.40 13.45
CA TRP A 153 13.69 10.31 13.01
C TRP A 153 15.05 9.73 13.32
N SER A 154 16.08 10.18 12.59
CA SER A 154 17.44 9.72 12.80
C SER A 154 17.93 9.98 14.22
N ASN A 155 18.69 9.03 14.74
CA ASN A 155 19.43 9.14 16.00
C ASN A 155 20.89 9.57 15.78
N TYR A 156 21.34 9.70 14.53
CA TYR A 156 22.69 10.12 14.14
C TYR A 156 22.75 11.63 13.87
N ASP A 157 23.94 12.15 13.79
CA ASP A 157 24.17 13.59 13.57
C ASP A 157 23.60 14.07 12.23
N ILE A 158 23.58 13.23 11.22
CA ILE A 158 22.96 13.50 9.91
C ILE A 158 21.48 13.92 10.05
N GLY A 159 20.76 13.38 11.01
CA GLY A 159 19.38 13.80 11.27
C GLY A 159 19.23 15.21 11.82
N ASN A 160 20.32 15.83 12.29
CA ASN A 160 20.33 17.22 12.75
C ASN A 160 20.67 18.21 11.61
N GLU A 161 21.17 17.72 10.48
CA GLU A 161 21.55 18.56 9.34
C GLU A 161 20.35 18.99 8.50
N VAL A 162 19.27 18.24 8.53
CA VAL A 162 17.98 18.60 7.93
C VAL A 162 16.93 18.83 9.01
N ASP A 163 15.97 19.71 8.75
CA ASP A 163 14.87 19.91 9.68
C ASP A 163 13.90 18.75 9.55
N LYS A 164 13.39 18.29 10.70
CA LYS A 164 12.33 17.31 10.72
C LYS A 164 11.04 17.94 10.19
N PRO A 165 10.44 17.40 9.12
CA PRO A 165 9.20 17.96 8.59
C PRO A 165 8.03 17.75 9.56
N GLU A 166 7.07 18.66 9.53
CA GLU A 166 5.78 18.46 10.20
C GLU A 166 4.93 17.50 9.36
N ALA A 167 4.65 16.33 9.89
CA ALA A 167 3.87 15.29 9.21
C ALA A 167 3.19 14.37 10.21
N GLU A 168 2.12 13.72 9.79
CA GLU A 168 1.42 12.73 10.61
C GLU A 168 2.22 11.44 10.75
N MET A 169 2.95 11.05 9.70
CA MET A 169 3.81 9.88 9.70
C MET A 169 5.13 10.14 8.98
N ILE A 170 6.22 9.76 9.62
CA ILE A 170 7.55 9.69 9.04
C ILE A 170 8.09 8.29 9.29
N LYS A 171 8.37 7.56 8.21
CA LYS A 171 8.95 6.23 8.25
C LYS A 171 10.43 6.31 7.87
N VAL A 172 11.30 5.81 8.71
CA VAL A 172 12.74 5.76 8.44
C VAL A 172 13.05 4.42 7.77
N ASP A 173 13.55 4.50 6.53
CA ASP A 173 13.95 3.33 5.75
C ASP A 173 15.40 2.95 5.99
N LEU A 174 16.27 3.95 6.19
CA LEU A 174 17.70 3.77 6.42
C LEU A 174 18.20 4.87 7.34
N ASP A 175 18.93 4.50 8.37
CA ASP A 175 19.49 5.40 9.37
C ASP A 175 20.88 4.92 9.79
N ASP A 176 21.93 5.54 9.26
CA ASP A 176 23.31 5.33 9.65
C ASP A 176 24.09 6.67 9.69
N GLU A 177 25.37 6.60 9.98
CA GLU A 177 26.21 7.80 10.19
C GLU A 177 26.32 8.68 8.92
N ASP A 178 26.28 8.07 7.72
CA ASP A 178 26.54 8.73 6.46
C ASP A 178 25.31 8.82 5.56
N LEU A 179 24.23 8.08 5.86
CA LEU A 179 23.06 7.98 4.99
C LEU A 179 21.77 7.91 5.78
N PHE A 180 20.90 8.88 5.51
CA PHE A 180 19.57 8.95 6.10
C PHE A 180 18.49 8.99 5.02
N LYS A 181 17.60 7.98 5.02
CA LYS A 181 16.48 7.88 4.11
C LYS A 181 15.19 7.72 4.88
N PHE A 182 14.20 8.51 4.53
CA PHE A 182 12.87 8.49 5.17
C PHE A 182 11.78 8.85 4.17
N ASP A 183 10.59 8.34 4.43
CA ASP A 183 9.37 8.67 3.74
C ASP A 183 8.49 9.54 4.64
N VAL A 184 7.88 10.57 4.06
CA VAL A 184 6.96 11.47 4.73
C VAL A 184 5.56 11.26 4.16
N CYS A 185 4.64 10.83 5.00
CA CYS A 185 3.26 10.60 4.61
C CYS A 185 2.37 11.77 5.01
N GLY A 186 1.36 12.09 4.17
CA GLY A 186 0.42 13.19 4.43
C GLY A 186 0.93 14.59 4.03
N MET A 187 2.10 14.68 3.39
CA MET A 187 2.65 15.95 2.92
C MET A 187 2.04 16.33 1.55
N SER A 188 1.55 17.56 1.43
CA SER A 188 1.10 18.09 0.14
C SER A 188 2.31 18.38 -0.78
N LYS A 189 2.05 18.53 -2.09
CA LYS A 189 3.10 18.88 -3.05
C LYS A 189 3.80 20.19 -2.70
N ASP A 190 3.06 21.21 -2.26
CA ASP A 190 3.63 22.51 -1.88
C ASP A 190 4.51 22.39 -0.63
N GLN A 191 4.10 21.60 0.36
CA GLN A 191 4.92 21.31 1.55
C GLN A 191 6.20 20.55 1.18
N TYR A 192 6.09 19.56 0.30
CA TYR A 192 7.25 18.84 -0.22
C TYR A 192 8.25 19.77 -0.93
N ASP A 193 7.77 20.63 -1.84
CA ASP A 193 8.64 21.56 -2.57
C ASP A 193 9.34 22.54 -1.61
N GLN A 194 8.63 23.07 -0.62
CA GLN A 194 9.20 23.93 0.42
C GLN A 194 10.26 23.19 1.25
N TYR A 195 10.00 21.94 1.61
CA TYR A 195 10.95 21.12 2.36
C TYR A 195 12.22 20.82 1.55
N VAL A 196 12.07 20.46 0.27
CA VAL A 196 13.19 20.24 -0.64
C VAL A 196 14.05 21.52 -0.79
N ASP A 197 13.41 22.68 -0.91
CA ASP A 197 14.14 23.95 -1.01
C ASP A 197 14.89 24.27 0.30
N ALA A 198 14.31 24.00 1.46
CA ALA A 198 15.02 24.12 2.74
C ALA A 198 16.24 23.18 2.84
N CYS A 199 16.14 21.95 2.33
CA CYS A 199 17.29 21.03 2.24
C CYS A 199 18.40 21.58 1.35
N LYS A 200 18.05 22.17 0.19
CA LYS A 200 19.01 22.81 -0.72
C LYS A 200 19.71 24.01 -0.06
N GLU A 201 18.97 24.82 0.69
CA GLU A 201 19.56 25.97 1.43
C GLU A 201 20.58 25.52 2.48
N LYS A 202 20.45 24.30 3.00
CA LYS A 202 21.40 23.65 3.92
C LYS A 202 22.58 22.95 3.22
N GLY A 203 22.66 23.03 1.89
CA GLY A 203 23.78 22.52 1.11
C GLY A 203 23.58 21.14 0.49
N PHE A 204 22.40 20.50 0.64
CA PHE A 204 22.10 19.23 0.00
C PHE A 204 21.79 19.44 -1.49
N THR A 205 22.83 19.62 -2.29
CA THR A 205 22.74 19.98 -3.72
C THR A 205 23.55 19.12 -4.66
N ASP A 206 24.53 18.35 -4.14
CA ASP A 206 25.41 17.53 -4.95
C ASP A 206 24.75 16.21 -5.32
N GLU A 207 25.05 15.70 -6.50
CA GLU A 207 24.49 14.46 -7.05
C GLU A 207 22.95 14.37 -6.94
N LYS A 208 22.29 15.52 -6.95
CA LYS A 208 20.85 15.61 -6.71
C LYS A 208 20.03 14.86 -7.75
N ASN A 209 19.02 14.16 -7.26
CA ASN A 209 17.96 13.58 -8.07
C ASN A 209 16.62 14.03 -7.48
N GLN A 210 15.85 14.79 -8.24
CA GLN A 210 14.55 15.31 -7.83
C GLN A 210 13.46 14.82 -8.77
N LYS A 211 12.40 14.27 -8.20
CA LYS A 211 11.15 13.92 -8.87
C LYS A 211 9.98 14.60 -8.13
N ASP A 212 8.76 14.41 -8.60
CA ASP A 212 7.57 15.03 -8.01
C ASP A 212 7.31 14.59 -6.55
N ASP A 213 7.81 13.43 -6.17
CA ASP A 213 7.58 12.76 -4.88
C ASP A 213 8.88 12.31 -4.18
N ARG A 214 10.04 12.57 -4.76
CA ARG A 214 11.33 12.12 -4.23
C ARG A 214 12.43 13.14 -4.42
N TYR A 215 13.25 13.31 -3.38
CA TYR A 215 14.49 14.08 -3.43
C TYR A 215 15.62 13.29 -2.80
N SER A 216 16.77 13.26 -3.46
CA SER A 216 18.04 12.78 -2.89
C SER A 216 19.17 13.72 -3.29
N ALA A 217 20.08 14.00 -2.39
CA ALA A 217 21.25 14.80 -2.62
C ALA A 217 22.31 14.55 -1.53
N ASN A 218 23.57 14.89 -1.84
CA ASN A 218 24.66 14.94 -0.88
C ASN A 218 24.93 16.39 -0.47
N ASN A 219 25.51 16.60 0.71
CA ASN A 219 26.16 17.84 1.07
C ASN A 219 27.70 17.68 0.96
N GLU A 220 28.40 18.78 0.81
CA GLU A 220 29.89 18.83 0.64
C GLU A 220 30.66 18.72 1.98
N GLN A 221 30.25 17.93 2.95
CA GLN A 221 31.00 17.79 4.21
C GLN A 221 31.90 16.58 4.21
#